data_70401bc121f295745cd21f309bc74a2e
#
_entry.id   70401bc121f295745cd21f309bc74a2e
#
_cell.length_a   1.000
_cell.length_b   1.000
_cell.length_c   1.000
_cell.angle_alpha   90.00
_cell.angle_beta   90.00
_cell.angle_gamma   90.00
#
_symmetry.space_group_name_H-M   'P 1'
#
loop_
_entity.id
_entity.type
_entity.pdbx_description
1 polymer ?
#
loop_
_entity_poly.entity_id
_entity_poly.type
_entity_poly.pdbx_seq_one_letter_code
_entity_poly.pdbx_strand_id
1 'polypeptide(L)'
;MNTNAAADEKQITDIWRKYLAGVEHHRVKNMYRRDERCWHFYNGDQWYGMSQGGQELPMENIIKPILKYKVGTVATNDTTIVFSAMTDNPVLLGICDELNQFGVQVWEQTRMDVLKWQIIKAAAITGDSYLYCYDARPDSEAVVSDRTPRTEVRVVDRSSVYLGDEQEQDIQAQPWIILAERRPVSQIRK
;
A
#
# COMPACT_ATOMS: atom_id res chain seq x y z
N MET A 1 -24.99 -25.79 -19.76
CA MET A 1 -23.66 -25.87 -19.15
C MET A 1 -22.66 -24.85 -19.73
N ASN A 2 -22.93 -23.57 -19.91
CA ASN A 2 -21.88 -22.64 -20.44
C ASN A 2 -22.13 -21.16 -20.13
N THR A 3 -23.09 -20.83 -19.29
CA THR A 3 -23.40 -19.43 -18.96
C THR A 3 -22.37 -18.82 -17.99
N ASN A 4 -21.82 -19.60 -17.07
CA ASN A 4 -20.82 -19.11 -16.10
C ASN A 4 -19.46 -18.83 -16.77
N ALA A 5 -18.99 -19.72 -17.64
CA ALA A 5 -17.70 -19.54 -18.32
C ALA A 5 -17.65 -18.27 -19.19
N ALA A 6 -18.73 -17.95 -19.89
CA ALA A 6 -18.81 -16.74 -20.71
C ALA A 6 -18.91 -15.45 -19.86
N ALA A 7 -19.54 -15.54 -18.70
CA ALA A 7 -19.59 -14.43 -17.73
C ALA A 7 -18.21 -14.16 -17.12
N ASP A 8 -17.51 -15.23 -16.73
CA ASP A 8 -16.16 -15.17 -16.17
C ASP A 8 -15.16 -14.58 -17.20
N GLU A 9 -15.24 -15.01 -18.46
CA GLU A 9 -14.39 -14.50 -19.54
C GLU A 9 -14.61 -13.00 -19.79
N LYS A 10 -15.86 -12.55 -19.76
CA LYS A 10 -16.20 -11.14 -19.87
C LYS A 10 -15.66 -10.31 -18.73
N GLN A 11 -15.76 -10.83 -17.49
CA GLN A 11 -15.25 -10.17 -16.30
C GLN A 11 -13.72 -10.06 -16.34
N ILE A 12 -13.01 -11.13 -16.71
CA ILE A 12 -11.55 -11.12 -16.85
C ILE A 12 -11.12 -10.10 -17.91
N THR A 13 -11.83 -10.05 -19.04
CA THR A 13 -11.53 -9.08 -20.11
C THR A 13 -11.74 -7.63 -19.65
N ASP A 14 -12.77 -7.36 -18.84
CA ASP A 14 -13.03 -6.02 -18.31
C ASP A 14 -11.94 -5.61 -17.30
N ILE A 15 -11.54 -6.49 -16.39
CA ILE A 15 -10.44 -6.25 -15.45
C ILE A 15 -9.14 -5.97 -16.21
N TRP A 16 -8.84 -6.76 -17.22
CA TRP A 16 -7.64 -6.57 -18.05
C TRP A 16 -7.64 -5.23 -18.77
N ARG A 17 -8.78 -4.84 -19.35
CA ARG A 17 -8.93 -3.53 -20.00
C ARG A 17 -8.71 -2.37 -19.03
N LYS A 18 -9.28 -2.44 -17.82
CA LYS A 18 -9.08 -1.45 -16.75
C LYS A 18 -7.61 -1.38 -16.33
N TYR A 19 -6.96 -2.52 -16.17
CA TYR A 19 -5.53 -2.58 -15.86
C TYR A 19 -4.69 -1.90 -16.96
N LEU A 20 -4.92 -2.22 -18.22
CA LEU A 20 -4.19 -1.60 -19.32
C LEU A 20 -4.40 -0.08 -19.39
N ALA A 21 -5.62 0.39 -19.16
CA ALA A 21 -5.92 1.82 -19.09
C ALA A 21 -5.13 2.51 -17.95
N GLY A 22 -5.07 1.89 -16.77
CA GLY A 22 -4.27 2.38 -15.65
C GLY A 22 -2.77 2.41 -15.95
N VAL A 23 -2.24 1.36 -16.58
CA VAL A 23 -0.83 1.31 -17.00
C VAL A 23 -0.51 2.43 -17.99
N GLU A 24 -1.38 2.66 -18.99
CA GLU A 24 -1.18 3.73 -19.96
C GLU A 24 -1.26 5.12 -19.31
N HIS A 25 -2.17 5.31 -18.35
CA HIS A 25 -2.23 6.55 -17.59
C HIS A 25 -0.91 6.80 -16.83
N HIS A 26 -0.39 5.83 -16.07
CA HIS A 26 0.88 5.94 -15.38
C HIS A 26 2.05 6.25 -16.34
N ARG A 27 2.02 5.66 -17.55
CA ARG A 27 2.99 5.91 -18.61
C ARG A 27 2.92 7.34 -19.14
N VAL A 28 1.71 7.82 -19.47
CA VAL A 28 1.48 9.19 -19.99
C VAL A 28 1.90 10.24 -18.96
N LYS A 29 1.63 9.98 -17.67
CA LYS A 29 2.06 10.85 -16.56
C LYS A 29 3.54 10.69 -16.19
N ASN A 30 4.27 9.81 -16.85
CA ASN A 30 5.68 9.49 -16.54
C ASN A 30 5.91 9.07 -15.07
N MET A 31 4.91 8.44 -14.43
CA MET A 31 4.99 8.13 -13.00
C MET A 31 6.13 7.16 -12.70
N TYR A 32 6.28 6.08 -13.47
CA TYR A 32 7.35 5.10 -13.27
C TYR A 32 8.74 5.74 -13.32
N ARG A 33 9.00 6.54 -14.35
CA ARG A 33 10.30 7.21 -14.51
C ARG A 33 10.56 8.25 -13.43
N ARG A 34 9.50 8.93 -12.98
CA ARG A 34 9.62 9.91 -11.89
C ARG A 34 9.96 9.21 -10.58
N ASP A 35 9.29 8.10 -10.26
CA ASP A 35 9.51 7.34 -9.04
C ASP A 35 10.91 6.72 -9.03
N GLU A 36 11.34 6.11 -10.13
CA GLU A 36 12.70 5.60 -10.32
C GLU A 36 13.73 6.71 -10.07
N ARG A 37 13.54 7.88 -10.67
CA ARG A 37 14.42 9.03 -10.46
C ARG A 37 14.44 9.48 -8.99
N CYS A 38 13.31 9.52 -8.30
CA CYS A 38 13.24 9.87 -6.88
C CYS A 38 14.06 8.90 -6.03
N TRP A 39 13.97 7.60 -6.31
CA TRP A 39 14.76 6.58 -5.63
C TRP A 39 16.26 6.71 -5.90
N HIS A 40 16.67 7.01 -7.14
CA HIS A 40 18.07 7.28 -7.47
C HIS A 40 18.60 8.49 -6.70
N PHE A 41 17.85 9.59 -6.67
CA PHE A 41 18.23 10.77 -5.88
C PHE A 41 18.33 10.46 -4.38
N TYR A 42 17.37 9.72 -3.83
CA TYR A 42 17.42 9.30 -2.43
C TYR A 42 18.66 8.44 -2.11
N ASN A 43 19.04 7.57 -3.02
CA ASN A 43 20.22 6.70 -2.86
C ASN A 43 21.54 7.40 -3.13
N GLY A 44 21.52 8.63 -3.64
CA GLY A 44 22.72 9.41 -3.98
C GLY A 44 23.19 9.23 -5.42
N ASP A 45 22.43 8.50 -6.23
CA ASP A 45 22.73 8.29 -7.65
C ASP A 45 22.03 9.38 -8.50
N GLN A 46 22.45 10.62 -8.26
CA GLN A 46 21.85 11.79 -8.90
C GLN A 46 22.19 11.92 -10.40
N TRP A 47 23.21 11.20 -10.85
CA TRP A 47 23.68 11.24 -12.24
C TRP A 47 23.17 10.05 -13.08
N TYR A 48 22.23 9.28 -12.53
CA TYR A 48 21.64 8.15 -13.22
C TYR A 48 21.13 8.51 -14.62
N GLY A 49 21.55 7.72 -15.61
CA GLY A 49 21.19 7.94 -17.01
C GLY A 49 21.92 9.06 -17.74
N MET A 50 22.87 9.73 -17.09
CA MET A 50 23.73 10.73 -17.75
C MET A 50 25.03 10.08 -18.22
N SER A 51 25.48 10.42 -19.45
CA SER A 51 26.79 10.00 -19.96
C SER A 51 27.88 10.83 -19.28
N GLN A 52 28.74 10.15 -18.53
CA GLN A 52 29.79 10.85 -17.75
C GLN A 52 31.04 11.23 -18.55
N GLY A 53 31.13 10.84 -19.82
CA GLY A 53 32.28 11.21 -20.67
C GLY A 53 33.67 10.91 -20.07
N GLY A 54 33.73 10.00 -19.08
CA GLY A 54 34.98 9.64 -18.38
C GLY A 54 35.36 10.57 -17.22
N GLN A 55 34.54 11.56 -16.87
CA GLN A 55 34.76 12.42 -15.70
C GLN A 55 34.02 11.87 -14.47
N GLU A 56 34.69 11.82 -13.33
CA GLU A 56 34.04 11.58 -12.03
C GLU A 56 33.22 12.82 -11.67
N LEU A 57 31.89 12.64 -11.58
CA LEU A 57 31.00 13.71 -11.17
C LEU A 57 30.90 13.75 -9.64
N PRO A 58 31.02 14.92 -9.01
CA PRO A 58 30.95 15.04 -7.57
C PRO A 58 29.56 14.58 -7.09
N MET A 59 29.53 13.77 -6.05
CA MET A 59 28.31 13.23 -5.48
C MET A 59 28.28 13.47 -3.97
N GLU A 60 27.37 14.33 -3.53
CA GLU A 60 27.07 14.54 -2.13
C GLU A 60 25.58 14.30 -1.88
N ASN A 61 25.28 13.24 -1.14
CA ASN A 61 23.89 12.86 -0.86
C ASN A 61 23.34 13.63 0.35
N ILE A 62 22.89 14.85 0.14
CA ILE A 62 22.25 15.69 1.15
C ILE A 62 20.78 15.26 1.38
N ILE A 63 20.12 14.71 0.37
CA ILE A 63 18.69 14.36 0.39
C ILE A 63 18.42 13.27 1.42
N LYS A 64 19.21 12.22 1.42
CA LYS A 64 18.99 11.06 2.30
C LYS A 64 19.02 11.38 3.81
N PRO A 65 19.99 12.16 4.33
CA PRO A 65 19.97 12.60 5.73
C PRO A 65 18.76 13.44 6.07
N ILE A 66 18.39 14.40 5.21
CA ILE A 66 17.24 15.29 5.43
C ILE A 66 15.95 14.48 5.49
N LEU A 67 15.74 13.57 4.53
CA LEU A 67 14.56 12.72 4.52
C LEU A 67 14.53 11.77 5.71
N LYS A 68 15.66 11.17 6.08
CA LYS A 68 15.73 10.32 7.28
C LYS A 68 15.34 11.09 8.55
N TYR A 69 15.80 12.31 8.69
CA TYR A 69 15.44 13.15 9.82
C TYR A 69 13.94 13.46 9.84
N LYS A 70 13.38 13.93 8.72
CA LYS A 70 11.94 14.23 8.60
C LYS A 70 11.05 12.99 8.83
N VAL A 71 11.39 11.88 8.20
CA VAL A 71 10.68 10.60 8.39
C VAL A 71 10.76 10.17 9.86
N GLY A 72 11.94 10.31 10.49
CA GLY A 72 12.11 10.03 11.90
C GLY A 72 11.20 10.86 12.77
N THR A 73 11.18 12.17 12.58
CA THR A 73 10.34 13.09 13.35
C THR A 73 8.84 12.75 13.23
N VAL A 74 8.37 12.38 12.04
CA VAL A 74 6.95 12.03 11.84
C VAL A 74 6.64 10.63 12.37
N ALA A 75 7.52 9.66 12.11
CA ALA A 75 7.28 8.26 12.46
C ALA A 75 7.37 7.97 13.96
N THR A 76 8.13 8.78 14.72
CA THR A 76 8.25 8.62 16.18
C THR A 76 7.07 9.19 16.96
N ASN A 77 6.19 9.97 16.31
CA ASN A 77 4.96 10.39 16.95
C ASN A 77 4.04 9.20 17.19
N ASP A 78 3.62 9.02 18.44
CA ASP A 78 2.67 7.97 18.78
C ASP A 78 1.32 8.25 18.11
N THR A 79 0.82 7.25 17.42
CA THR A 79 -0.50 7.29 16.78
C THR A 79 -1.33 6.21 17.43
N THR A 80 -2.39 6.60 18.13
CA THR A 80 -3.30 5.67 18.78
C THR A 80 -4.69 5.85 18.19
N ILE A 81 -5.33 4.75 17.83
CA ILE A 81 -6.73 4.72 17.43
C ILE A 81 -7.53 4.31 18.67
N VAL A 82 -8.48 5.15 19.06
CA VAL A 82 -9.34 4.90 20.22
C VAL A 82 -10.80 4.89 19.76
N PHE A 83 -11.48 3.80 20.04
CA PHE A 83 -12.91 3.69 19.86
C PHE A 83 -13.59 4.19 21.14
N SER A 84 -14.52 5.12 20.99
CA SER A 84 -15.29 5.70 22.10
C SER A 84 -16.77 5.70 21.77
N ALA A 85 -17.61 5.36 22.74
CA ALA A 85 -19.06 5.46 22.58
C ALA A 85 -19.51 6.91 22.75
N MET A 86 -20.48 7.34 21.92
CA MET A 86 -21.08 8.66 22.03
C MET A 86 -22.17 8.74 23.13
N THR A 87 -22.45 7.62 23.82
CA THR A 87 -23.48 7.51 24.84
C THR A 87 -22.96 6.74 26.04
N ASP A 88 -23.50 7.01 27.22
CA ASP A 88 -23.15 6.32 28.48
C ASP A 88 -23.79 4.90 28.59
N ASN A 89 -24.11 4.30 27.46
CA ASN A 89 -24.63 2.93 27.46
C ASN A 89 -23.53 1.93 27.82
N PRO A 90 -23.66 1.19 28.95
CA PRO A 90 -22.61 0.28 29.42
C PRO A 90 -22.27 -0.85 28.43
N VAL A 91 -23.24 -1.28 27.61
CA VAL A 91 -23.00 -2.28 26.57
C VAL A 91 -22.11 -1.73 25.47
N LEU A 92 -22.35 -0.49 25.02
CA LEU A 92 -21.53 0.16 23.99
C LEU A 92 -20.13 0.48 24.51
N LEU A 93 -20.00 0.86 25.77
CA LEU A 93 -18.70 1.08 26.41
C LEU A 93 -17.89 -0.23 26.42
N GLY A 94 -18.53 -1.36 26.82
CA GLY A 94 -17.88 -2.67 26.80
C GLY A 94 -17.40 -3.08 25.40
N ILE A 95 -18.20 -2.82 24.36
CA ILE A 95 -17.81 -3.09 22.97
C ILE A 95 -16.63 -2.22 22.56
N CYS A 96 -16.59 -0.94 22.94
CA CYS A 96 -15.47 -0.05 22.64
C CYS A 96 -14.19 -0.53 23.31
N ASP A 97 -14.24 -1.02 24.54
CA ASP A 97 -13.09 -1.57 25.24
C ASP A 97 -12.56 -2.83 24.54
N GLU A 98 -13.44 -3.74 24.09
CA GLU A 98 -13.05 -4.92 23.31
C GLU A 98 -12.41 -4.50 21.97
N LEU A 99 -12.96 -3.51 21.26
CA LEU A 99 -12.41 -3.00 20.02
C LEU A 99 -11.02 -2.34 20.22
N ASN A 100 -10.85 -1.63 21.33
CA ASN A 100 -9.55 -1.02 21.65
C ASN A 100 -8.49 -2.11 21.92
N GLN A 101 -8.84 -3.16 22.66
CA GLN A 101 -7.93 -4.29 22.89
C GLN A 101 -7.61 -5.04 21.59
N PHE A 102 -8.60 -5.26 20.75
CA PHE A 102 -8.42 -5.86 19.44
C PHE A 102 -7.51 -5.02 18.55
N GLY A 103 -7.70 -3.69 18.54
CA GLY A 103 -6.85 -2.77 17.79
C GLY A 103 -5.38 -2.87 18.20
N VAL A 104 -5.09 -2.96 19.51
CA VAL A 104 -3.71 -3.14 20.00
C VAL A 104 -3.13 -4.48 19.53
N GLN A 105 -3.88 -5.57 19.60
CA GLN A 105 -3.41 -6.88 19.13
C GLN A 105 -3.09 -6.88 17.64
N VAL A 106 -3.97 -6.30 16.80
CA VAL A 106 -3.74 -6.16 15.35
C VAL A 106 -2.49 -5.32 15.09
N TRP A 107 -2.30 -4.21 15.82
CA TRP A 107 -1.14 -3.33 15.69
C TRP A 107 0.16 -4.09 15.95
N GLU A 108 0.23 -4.87 17.02
CA GLU A 108 1.40 -5.67 17.37
C GLU A 108 1.65 -6.82 16.38
N GLN A 109 0.61 -7.58 16.03
CA GLN A 109 0.71 -8.70 15.09
C GLN A 109 1.20 -8.27 13.72
N THR A 110 0.70 -7.15 13.22
CA THR A 110 1.05 -6.63 11.90
C THR A 110 2.35 -5.82 11.90
N ARG A 111 2.95 -5.60 13.07
CA ARG A 111 4.15 -4.74 13.24
C ARG A 111 3.93 -3.35 12.64
N MET A 112 2.80 -2.73 12.96
CA MET A 112 2.42 -1.44 12.40
C MET A 112 3.47 -0.35 12.60
N ASP A 113 4.27 -0.40 13.65
CA ASP A 113 5.35 0.55 13.87
C ASP A 113 6.41 0.49 12.75
N VAL A 114 6.73 -0.71 12.28
CA VAL A 114 7.65 -0.89 11.14
C VAL A 114 6.99 -0.46 9.83
N LEU A 115 5.74 -0.83 9.62
CA LEU A 115 4.99 -0.44 8.42
C LEU A 115 4.78 1.08 8.36
N LYS A 116 4.53 1.74 9.49
CA LYS A 116 4.45 3.18 9.61
C LYS A 116 5.72 3.87 9.11
N TRP A 117 6.90 3.39 9.51
CA TRP A 117 8.16 3.87 8.99
C TRP A 117 8.28 3.67 7.48
N GLN A 118 7.90 2.50 6.98
CA GLN A 118 7.99 2.17 5.56
C GLN A 118 7.07 3.05 4.72
N ILE A 119 5.82 3.24 5.13
CA ILE A 119 4.85 4.04 4.38
C ILE A 119 5.23 5.52 4.37
N ILE A 120 5.64 6.08 5.52
CA ILE A 120 6.07 7.48 5.60
C ILE A 120 7.33 7.70 4.75
N LYS A 121 8.29 6.76 4.79
CA LYS A 121 9.49 6.83 3.96
C LYS A 121 9.15 6.76 2.46
N ALA A 122 8.29 5.83 2.04
CA ALA A 122 7.89 5.70 0.66
C ALA A 122 7.18 6.97 0.17
N ALA A 123 6.19 7.46 0.94
CA ALA A 123 5.49 8.70 0.63
C ALA A 123 6.43 9.93 0.57
N ALA A 124 7.44 10.01 1.45
CA ALA A 124 8.42 11.09 1.43
C ALA A 124 9.33 11.06 0.18
N ILE A 125 9.56 9.90 -0.42
CA ILE A 125 10.41 9.74 -1.60
C ILE A 125 9.60 9.92 -2.89
N THR A 126 8.44 9.25 -3.01
CA THR A 126 7.67 9.18 -4.26
C THR A 126 6.45 10.12 -4.29
N GLY A 127 6.02 10.61 -3.13
CA GLY A 127 4.85 11.49 -2.96
C GLY A 127 3.66 10.76 -2.35
N ASP A 128 3.39 9.52 -2.76
CA ASP A 128 2.27 8.71 -2.28
C ASP A 128 2.73 7.32 -1.85
N SER A 129 1.98 6.71 -0.95
CA SER A 129 2.15 5.32 -0.55
C SER A 129 0.82 4.77 -0.03
N TYR A 130 0.58 3.49 -0.20
CA TYR A 130 -0.67 2.84 0.15
C TYR A 130 -0.46 1.72 1.16
N LEU A 131 -1.42 1.59 2.10
CA LEU A 131 -1.54 0.43 2.96
C LEU A 131 -2.65 -0.46 2.42
N TYR A 132 -2.34 -1.73 2.22
CA TYR A 132 -3.32 -2.75 1.87
C TYR A 132 -3.56 -3.64 3.09
N CYS A 133 -4.78 -3.56 3.63
CA CYS A 133 -5.23 -4.35 4.76
C CYS A 133 -6.19 -5.44 4.26
N TYR A 134 -5.96 -6.67 4.64
CA TYR A 134 -6.82 -7.79 4.21
C TYR A 134 -6.86 -8.89 5.26
N ASP A 135 -7.91 -9.71 5.19
CA ASP A 135 -8.03 -10.92 5.98
C ASP A 135 -7.23 -12.04 5.29
N ALA A 136 -6.22 -12.55 5.98
CA ALA A 136 -5.34 -13.59 5.45
C ALA A 136 -5.90 -15.02 5.63
N ARG A 137 -7.12 -15.17 6.16
CA ARG A 137 -7.74 -16.48 6.29
C ARG A 137 -8.09 -17.05 4.92
N PRO A 138 -7.78 -18.31 4.62
CA PRO A 138 -8.28 -18.97 3.42
C PRO A 138 -9.81 -19.13 3.50
N ASP A 139 -10.49 -18.95 2.37
CA ASP A 139 -11.97 -19.03 2.28
C ASP A 139 -12.56 -20.33 2.82
N SER A 140 -11.77 -21.42 2.85
CA SER A 140 -12.16 -22.73 3.37
C SER A 140 -12.19 -22.81 4.91
N GLU A 141 -11.59 -21.84 5.61
CA GLU A 141 -11.52 -21.82 7.07
C GLU A 141 -12.55 -20.86 7.72
N ALA A 142 -13.48 -20.33 6.96
CA ALA A 142 -14.50 -19.39 7.45
C ALA A 142 -15.42 -19.97 8.58
N VAL A 143 -15.28 -21.24 8.92
CA VAL A 143 -16.12 -21.95 9.90
C VAL A 143 -15.36 -22.26 11.20
N VAL A 144 -14.13 -21.82 11.38
CA VAL A 144 -13.33 -22.25 12.53
C VAL A 144 -13.47 -21.31 13.72
N SER A 145 -13.69 -21.92 14.88
CA SER A 145 -13.83 -21.35 16.22
C SER A 145 -12.60 -20.57 16.74
N ASP A 146 -11.56 -20.39 15.94
CA ASP A 146 -10.39 -19.63 16.34
C ASP A 146 -10.63 -18.14 16.03
N ARG A 147 -10.92 -17.36 17.07
CA ARG A 147 -11.14 -15.92 17.01
C ARG A 147 -9.88 -15.10 16.84
N THR A 148 -8.74 -15.72 16.55
CA THR A 148 -7.48 -14.99 16.34
C THR A 148 -7.59 -14.17 15.06
N PRO A 149 -7.41 -12.84 15.13
CA PRO A 149 -7.44 -12.02 13.94
C PRO A 149 -6.27 -12.40 13.03
N ARG A 150 -6.56 -12.68 11.76
CA ARG A 150 -5.55 -12.93 10.73
C ARG A 150 -5.44 -11.74 9.79
N THR A 151 -5.55 -10.54 10.33
CA THR A 151 -5.38 -9.33 9.57
C THR A 151 -3.93 -9.18 9.15
N GLU A 152 -3.69 -9.08 7.87
CA GLU A 152 -2.39 -8.70 7.32
C GLU A 152 -2.45 -7.29 6.77
N VAL A 153 -1.35 -6.56 6.98
CA VAL A 153 -1.17 -5.20 6.47
C VAL A 153 0.16 -5.13 5.76
N ARG A 154 0.17 -4.57 4.57
CA ARG A 154 1.42 -4.36 3.82
C ARG A 154 1.44 -3.00 3.14
N VAL A 155 2.64 -2.44 3.01
CA VAL A 155 2.87 -1.25 2.22
C VAL A 155 2.92 -1.65 0.75
N VAL A 156 2.15 -0.96 -0.07
CA VAL A 156 2.10 -1.18 -1.51
C VAL A 156 2.69 0.03 -2.22
N ASP A 157 3.54 -0.25 -3.20
CA ASP A 157 4.12 0.79 -4.03
C ASP A 157 3.04 1.43 -4.90
N ARG A 158 3.06 2.76 -5.02
CA ARG A 158 2.12 3.50 -5.84
C ARG A 158 2.13 3.05 -7.30
N SER A 159 3.27 2.63 -7.81
CA SER A 159 3.42 2.12 -9.18
C SER A 159 2.64 0.84 -9.45
N SER A 160 2.21 0.14 -8.40
CA SER A 160 1.45 -1.12 -8.44
C SER A 160 -0.05 -0.93 -8.19
N VAL A 161 -0.49 0.31 -7.92
CA VAL A 161 -1.89 0.65 -7.62
C VAL A 161 -2.49 1.44 -8.77
N TYR A 162 -3.60 0.96 -9.32
CA TYR A 162 -4.33 1.60 -10.40
C TYR A 162 -5.71 1.97 -9.93
N LEU A 163 -6.08 3.25 -10.11
CA LEU A 163 -7.33 3.83 -9.64
C LEU A 163 -8.32 4.00 -10.78
N GLY A 164 -9.60 3.94 -10.45
CA GLY A 164 -10.67 4.09 -11.43
C GLY A 164 -10.95 5.54 -11.81
N ASP A 165 -10.81 6.44 -10.87
CA ASP A 165 -10.94 7.88 -11.05
C ASP A 165 -9.78 8.59 -10.35
N GLU A 166 -8.94 9.26 -11.11
CA GLU A 166 -7.78 9.96 -10.58
C GLU A 166 -8.09 11.35 -10.02
N GLN A 167 -9.29 11.84 -10.22
CA GLN A 167 -9.75 13.11 -9.63
C GLN A 167 -10.32 12.88 -8.23
N GLU A 168 -10.74 11.66 -7.92
CA GLU A 168 -11.24 11.30 -6.60
C GLU A 168 -10.07 11.08 -5.64
N GLN A 169 -10.01 11.89 -4.58
CA GLN A 169 -8.95 11.84 -3.58
C GLN A 169 -9.19 10.76 -2.53
N ASP A 170 -10.44 10.41 -2.28
CA ASP A 170 -10.79 9.37 -1.34
C ASP A 170 -10.63 7.99 -2.00
N ILE A 171 -9.62 7.25 -1.54
CA ILE A 171 -9.36 5.89 -2.04
C ILE A 171 -10.55 4.94 -1.82
N GLN A 172 -11.38 5.17 -0.79
CA GLN A 172 -12.55 4.35 -0.50
C GLN A 172 -13.75 4.69 -1.39
N ALA A 173 -13.77 5.89 -1.99
CA ALA A 173 -14.79 6.30 -2.95
C ALA A 173 -14.49 5.90 -4.39
N GLN A 174 -13.32 5.27 -4.64
CA GLN A 174 -12.91 4.83 -5.96
C GLN A 174 -13.89 3.80 -6.55
N PRO A 175 -14.30 3.93 -7.83
CA PRO A 175 -15.21 2.98 -8.47
C PRO A 175 -14.58 1.58 -8.62
N TRP A 176 -13.26 1.50 -8.70
CA TRP A 176 -12.47 0.28 -8.66
C TRP A 176 -11.01 0.60 -8.35
N ILE A 177 -10.32 -0.36 -7.75
CA ILE A 177 -8.90 -0.32 -7.47
C ILE A 177 -8.30 -1.63 -7.95
N ILE A 178 -7.20 -1.56 -8.69
CA ILE A 178 -6.44 -2.75 -9.11
C ILE A 178 -5.06 -2.69 -8.48
N LEU A 179 -4.73 -3.75 -7.74
CA LEU A 179 -3.38 -4.01 -7.25
C LEU A 179 -2.71 -5.01 -8.19
N ALA A 180 -1.63 -4.59 -8.85
CA ALA A 180 -0.84 -5.49 -9.69
C ALA A 180 0.44 -5.90 -8.99
N GLU A 181 0.64 -7.21 -8.88
CA GLU A 181 1.77 -7.80 -8.20
C GLU A 181 2.44 -8.86 -9.07
N ARG A 182 3.76 -8.89 -9.06
CA ARG A 182 4.52 -9.95 -9.73
C ARG A 182 4.73 -11.10 -8.76
N ARG A 183 4.20 -12.27 -9.10
CA ARG A 183 4.40 -13.50 -8.33
C ARG A 183 5.05 -14.58 -9.19
N PRO A 184 5.93 -15.43 -8.63
CA PRO A 184 6.45 -16.58 -9.34
C PRO A 184 5.31 -17.56 -9.66
N VAL A 185 5.39 -18.18 -10.84
CA VAL A 185 4.35 -19.10 -11.35
C VAL A 185 4.06 -20.26 -10.37
N SER A 186 5.07 -20.69 -9.62
CA SER A 186 4.92 -21.72 -8.59
C SER A 186 3.96 -21.36 -7.45
N GLN A 187 3.74 -20.05 -7.20
CA GLN A 187 2.80 -19.58 -6.18
C GLN A 187 1.37 -19.42 -6.73
N ILE A 188 1.23 -19.32 -8.05
CA ILE A 188 -0.09 -19.12 -8.70
C ILE A 188 -0.77 -20.47 -8.99
N ARG A 189 0.02 -21.55 -9.10
CA ARG A 189 -0.46 -22.91 -9.44
C ARG A 189 -0.70 -23.80 -8.19
N LYS A 190 -1.17 -23.22 -7.10
CA LYS A 190 -1.61 -24.02 -5.96
C LYS A 190 -3.13 -24.24 -6.06
#